data_26a1b8ef5ab55ff10e3e78886d7747f8
#
_entry.id   26a1b8ef5ab55ff10e3e78886d7747f8
#
_cell.length_a   1.000
_cell.length_b   1.000
_cell.length_c   1.000
_cell.angle_alpha   90.00
_cell.angle_beta   90.00
_cell.angle_gamma   90.00
#
_symmetry.space_group_name_H-M   'P 1'
#
loop_
_entity.id
_entity.type
_entity.pdbx_description
1 polymer ?
#
loop_
_entity_poly.entity_id
_entity_poly.type
_entity_poly.pdbx_seq_one_letter_code
_entity_poly.pdbx_strand_id
1 'polypeptide(L)'
;MQKESQTYKIAPADRLASVSEYYFSKKLKEVAQMNAEGKDVISLGIGSPDMPPSRETIETLCNNAHDPNGHGYQPYVGIPELRKGFANWYQRWYGVELNPNTEIQPLIGSKEGILHVTLAFVNPGEQVLVPNPGYPTYTSLSKILGAEVINYDLKEEDGWMPDFEALEKMDLSRVKLMWTNYPNMPTGANATPEIYERLVDFARRKNIVIVNDNPYSFTLNDKPISILSVPGAKDCCIEFNSMSKSHNMPGWRIGMLASNAEFVQWILKVKSNIDSGMFRAMQLAAATALEAEADWYEGNNENYRNRRHLAGEIMKTLGCTYDEKQVGMFLWGKIPASCKDVEELTEKVLHEARVFITPGFIFGSNGARYIRISLCCKDNKLAEALERIKRI
;
A
#
# COMPACT_ATOMS: atom_id res chain seq x y z
N MET A 1 37.03 8.75 49.01
CA MET A 1 35.76 8.17 48.54
C MET A 1 35.54 8.69 47.10
N GLN A 2 35.91 7.86 46.11
CA GLN A 2 35.59 8.15 44.71
C GLN A 2 34.12 7.83 44.52
N LYS A 3 33.32 8.83 44.12
CA LYS A 3 31.96 8.61 43.64
C LYS A 3 32.06 7.88 42.30
N GLU A 4 31.73 6.59 42.27
CA GLU A 4 31.46 5.88 41.02
C GLU A 4 30.37 6.66 40.29
N SER A 5 30.69 7.19 39.10
CA SER A 5 29.70 7.77 38.21
C SER A 5 28.82 6.66 37.71
N GLN A 6 27.64 6.54 38.27
CA GLN A 6 26.59 5.66 37.78
C GLN A 6 26.27 6.10 36.35
N THR A 7 26.75 5.35 35.36
CA THR A 7 26.42 5.58 33.93
C THR A 7 24.95 5.23 33.75
N TYR A 8 24.12 6.27 33.67
CA TYR A 8 22.67 6.07 33.42
C TYR A 8 22.45 5.57 31.99
N LYS A 9 22.03 4.33 31.84
CA LYS A 9 21.83 3.70 30.54
C LYS A 9 20.32 3.61 30.26
N ILE A 10 19.82 4.55 29.46
CA ILE A 10 18.43 4.51 28.98
C ILE A 10 18.35 3.46 27.86
N ALA A 11 17.48 2.47 28.01
CA ALA A 11 17.19 1.45 26.99
C ALA A 11 15.88 1.79 26.26
N PRO A 12 15.77 1.46 24.98
CA PRO A 12 14.50 1.56 24.25
C PRO A 12 13.48 0.53 24.79
N ALA A 13 12.19 0.73 24.48
CA ALA A 13 11.16 -0.23 24.83
C ALA A 13 11.37 -1.56 24.09
N ASP A 14 11.13 -2.70 24.77
CA ASP A 14 11.36 -4.06 24.25
C ASP A 14 10.64 -4.33 22.92
N ARG A 15 9.48 -3.71 22.71
CA ARG A 15 8.72 -3.81 21.44
C ARG A 15 9.52 -3.39 20.21
N LEU A 16 10.53 -2.53 20.34
CA LEU A 16 11.39 -2.11 19.24
C LEU A 16 12.34 -3.22 18.78
N ALA A 17 12.63 -4.21 19.63
CA ALA A 17 13.41 -5.39 19.24
C ALA A 17 12.63 -6.32 18.27
N SER A 18 11.29 -6.20 18.23
CA SER A 18 10.45 -7.01 17.34
C SER A 18 10.50 -6.59 15.87
N VAL A 19 11.10 -5.42 15.56
CA VAL A 19 11.24 -4.90 14.21
C VAL A 19 12.69 -4.55 13.92
N SER A 20 13.21 -5.09 12.81
CA SER A 20 14.52 -4.75 12.30
C SER A 20 14.46 -3.52 11.38
N GLU A 21 15.61 -2.86 11.17
CA GLU A 21 15.68 -1.85 10.11
C GLU A 21 15.30 -2.49 8.77
N TYR A 22 14.33 -1.88 8.11
CA TYR A 22 13.75 -2.37 6.88
C TYR A 22 14.83 -2.47 5.78
N TYR A 23 14.98 -3.65 5.15
CA TYR A 23 15.96 -3.89 4.08
C TYR A 23 15.93 -2.79 3.01
N PHE A 24 14.73 -2.40 2.60
CA PHE A 24 14.52 -1.33 1.62
C PHE A 24 15.14 0.01 2.07
N SER A 25 15.05 0.35 3.36
CA SER A 25 15.68 1.57 3.92
C SER A 25 17.20 1.51 3.79
N LYS A 26 17.81 0.35 4.07
CA LYS A 26 19.27 0.16 3.93
C LYS A 26 19.69 0.33 2.47
N LYS A 27 18.96 -0.29 1.53
CA LYS A 27 19.26 -0.19 0.10
C LYS A 27 19.06 1.22 -0.45
N LEU A 28 18.07 1.96 0.03
CA LEU A 28 17.91 3.37 -0.35
C LEU A 28 19.06 4.25 0.15
N LYS A 29 19.62 3.97 1.34
CA LYS A 29 20.83 4.65 1.83
C LYS A 29 22.04 4.34 0.94
N GLU A 30 22.22 3.07 0.55
CA GLU A 30 23.28 2.65 -0.36
C GLU A 30 23.14 3.34 -1.72
N VAL A 31 21.95 3.33 -2.33
CA VAL A 31 21.67 4.03 -3.60
C VAL A 31 21.96 5.54 -3.48
N ALA A 32 21.56 6.17 -2.38
CA ALA A 32 21.84 7.59 -2.12
C ALA A 32 23.34 7.87 -2.03
N GLN A 33 24.09 7.00 -1.36
CA GLN A 33 25.55 7.11 -1.28
C GLN A 33 26.20 6.94 -2.66
N MET A 34 25.79 5.91 -3.43
CA MET A 34 26.27 5.69 -4.79
C MET A 34 26.03 6.92 -5.67
N ASN A 35 24.86 7.56 -5.53
CA ASN A 35 24.55 8.78 -6.28
C ASN A 35 25.38 9.98 -5.82
N ALA A 36 25.68 10.12 -4.54
CA ALA A 36 26.58 11.14 -4.01
C ALA A 36 28.03 10.96 -4.53
N GLU A 37 28.43 9.71 -4.82
CA GLU A 37 29.70 9.36 -5.47
C GLU A 37 29.69 9.53 -7.00
N GLY A 38 28.59 10.03 -7.59
CA GLY A 38 28.45 10.28 -9.03
C GLY A 38 28.13 9.04 -9.88
N LYS A 39 27.64 7.94 -9.26
CA LYS A 39 27.34 6.70 -9.99
C LYS A 39 26.02 6.73 -10.77
N ASP A 40 25.18 7.76 -10.59
CA ASP A 40 23.90 7.97 -11.30
C ASP A 40 23.03 6.70 -11.36
N VAL A 41 22.66 6.18 -10.19
CA VAL A 41 21.81 4.98 -10.08
C VAL A 41 20.36 5.32 -10.41
N ILE A 42 19.79 4.61 -11.37
CA ILE A 42 18.36 4.69 -11.70
C ILE A 42 17.60 3.78 -10.74
N SER A 43 16.67 4.35 -9.95
CA SER A 43 15.85 3.57 -9.01
C SER A 43 14.52 3.15 -9.64
N LEU A 44 14.35 1.85 -9.84
CA LEU A 44 13.09 1.22 -10.24
C LEU A 44 12.41 0.49 -9.06
N GLY A 45 12.80 0.81 -7.82
CA GLY A 45 12.28 0.16 -6.62
C GLY A 45 11.13 0.90 -5.94
N ILE A 46 11.06 2.24 -6.07
CA ILE A 46 10.15 3.08 -5.30
C ILE A 46 8.80 3.20 -6.01
N GLY A 47 7.71 2.85 -5.30
CA GLY A 47 6.33 2.97 -5.79
C GLY A 47 5.71 4.33 -5.45
N SER A 48 6.31 5.40 -5.90
CA SER A 48 5.79 6.77 -5.73
C SER A 48 5.50 7.36 -7.11
N PRO A 49 4.23 7.64 -7.46
CA PRO A 49 3.91 8.33 -8.69
C PRO A 49 4.76 9.60 -8.84
N ASP A 50 5.27 9.80 -10.04
CA ASP A 50 6.13 10.94 -10.42
C ASP A 50 5.38 12.00 -11.24
N MET A 51 4.12 11.72 -11.60
CA MET A 51 3.22 12.66 -12.23
C MET A 51 2.56 13.56 -11.17
N PRO A 52 2.24 14.84 -11.49
CA PRO A 52 1.56 15.72 -10.55
C PRO A 52 0.06 15.36 -10.42
N PRO A 53 -0.60 15.82 -9.35
CA PRO A 53 -2.07 15.90 -9.30
C PRO A 53 -2.64 16.77 -10.42
N SER A 54 -3.97 16.74 -10.60
CA SER A 54 -4.62 17.62 -11.57
C SER A 54 -4.36 19.10 -11.24
N ARG A 55 -4.39 19.92 -12.28
CA ARG A 55 -4.20 21.37 -12.14
C ARG A 55 -5.24 21.97 -11.19
N GLU A 56 -6.49 21.59 -11.34
CA GLU A 56 -7.61 22.04 -10.52
C GLU A 56 -7.39 21.70 -9.05
N THR A 57 -6.86 20.51 -8.77
CA THR A 57 -6.49 20.08 -7.40
C THR A 57 -5.44 21.01 -6.79
N ILE A 58 -4.39 21.33 -7.55
CA ILE A 58 -3.31 22.22 -7.09
C ILE A 58 -3.84 23.65 -6.88
N GLU A 59 -4.62 24.17 -7.82
CA GLU A 59 -5.23 25.49 -7.74
C GLU A 59 -6.19 25.60 -6.53
N THR A 60 -6.99 24.56 -6.27
CA THR A 60 -7.85 24.51 -5.08
C THR A 60 -7.03 24.59 -3.79
N LEU A 61 -5.91 23.87 -3.68
CA LEU A 61 -5.01 23.98 -2.53
C LEU A 61 -4.51 25.43 -2.36
N CYS A 62 -3.95 26.01 -3.44
CA CYS A 62 -3.34 27.34 -3.40
C CYS A 62 -4.36 28.40 -2.98
N ASN A 63 -5.55 28.38 -3.59
CA ASN A 63 -6.60 29.36 -3.31
C ASN A 63 -7.09 29.28 -1.87
N ASN A 64 -7.27 28.07 -1.32
CA ASN A 64 -7.76 27.88 0.04
C ASN A 64 -6.65 28.02 1.10
N ALA A 65 -5.37 27.91 0.73
CA ALA A 65 -4.27 28.17 1.64
C ALA A 65 -4.15 29.67 2.04
N HIS A 66 -4.77 30.56 1.29
CA HIS A 66 -4.85 31.99 1.62
C HIS A 66 -6.02 32.36 2.54
N ASP A 67 -6.95 31.43 2.81
CA ASP A 67 -8.06 31.70 3.73
C ASP A 67 -7.54 31.82 5.17
N PRO A 68 -7.63 33.01 5.81
CA PRO A 68 -7.12 33.20 7.17
C PRO A 68 -7.83 32.34 8.22
N ASN A 69 -9.03 31.82 7.92
CA ASN A 69 -9.81 30.96 8.79
C ASN A 69 -9.51 29.46 8.55
N GLY A 70 -8.72 29.13 7.53
CA GLY A 70 -8.39 27.77 7.15
C GLY A 70 -7.30 27.07 7.97
N HIS A 71 -6.62 27.81 8.87
CA HIS A 71 -5.41 27.36 9.57
C HIS A 71 -5.67 26.78 10.97
N GLY A 72 -6.88 26.88 11.50
CA GLY A 72 -7.26 26.29 12.79
C GLY A 72 -7.32 24.76 12.74
N TYR A 73 -7.35 24.14 13.93
CA TYR A 73 -7.58 22.70 14.04
C TYR A 73 -8.85 22.28 13.33
N GLN A 74 -8.76 21.22 12.55
CA GLN A 74 -9.89 20.64 11.84
C GLN A 74 -10.48 19.47 12.62
N PRO A 75 -11.77 19.11 12.36
CA PRO A 75 -12.40 17.95 12.99
C PRO A 75 -11.60 16.66 12.73
N TYR A 76 -11.48 15.80 13.74
CA TYR A 76 -10.84 14.48 13.62
C TYR A 76 -11.49 13.60 12.56
N VAL A 77 -12.80 13.76 12.35
CA VAL A 77 -13.58 13.06 11.31
C VAL A 77 -13.32 13.60 9.90
N GLY A 78 -12.51 14.65 9.74
CA GLY A 78 -12.33 15.37 8.48
C GLY A 78 -13.51 16.32 8.17
N ILE A 79 -13.32 17.19 7.18
CA ILE A 79 -14.37 18.14 6.76
C ILE A 79 -15.50 17.40 6.00
N PRO A 80 -16.74 17.92 6.05
CA PRO A 80 -17.88 17.30 5.35
C PRO A 80 -17.67 17.16 3.84
N GLU A 81 -17.02 18.14 3.21
CA GLU A 81 -16.74 18.17 1.78
C GLU A 81 -15.89 16.96 1.36
N LEU A 82 -14.84 16.64 2.11
CA LEU A 82 -13.96 15.51 1.82
C LEU A 82 -14.70 14.17 2.01
N ARG A 83 -15.44 14.03 3.11
CA ARG A 83 -16.21 12.80 3.39
C ARG A 83 -17.28 12.55 2.32
N LYS A 84 -17.98 13.60 1.91
CA LYS A 84 -18.95 13.56 0.81
C LYS A 84 -18.28 13.23 -0.52
N GLY A 85 -17.10 13.81 -0.78
CA GLY A 85 -16.28 13.50 -1.96
C GLY A 85 -15.97 12.02 -2.06
N PHE A 86 -15.48 11.40 -0.97
CA PHE A 86 -15.23 9.95 -0.92
C PHE A 86 -16.51 9.12 -1.11
N ALA A 87 -17.63 9.51 -0.47
CA ALA A 87 -18.90 8.80 -0.64
C ALA A 87 -19.38 8.81 -2.10
N ASN A 88 -19.35 9.96 -2.74
CA ASN A 88 -19.73 10.11 -4.15
C ASN A 88 -18.79 9.31 -5.08
N TRP A 89 -17.50 9.31 -4.77
CA TRP A 89 -16.48 8.58 -5.52
C TRP A 89 -16.69 7.05 -5.43
N TYR A 90 -16.99 6.52 -4.22
CA TYR A 90 -17.34 5.12 -4.02
C TYR A 90 -18.62 4.73 -4.76
N GLN A 91 -19.64 5.58 -4.71
CA GLN A 91 -20.88 5.35 -5.45
C GLN A 91 -20.65 5.31 -6.96
N ARG A 92 -19.86 6.27 -7.49
CA ARG A 92 -19.59 6.38 -8.93
C ARG A 92 -18.79 5.19 -9.46
N TRP A 93 -17.74 4.80 -8.79
CA TRP A 93 -16.76 3.86 -9.32
C TRP A 93 -16.94 2.41 -8.87
N TYR A 94 -17.53 2.18 -7.72
CA TYR A 94 -17.73 0.86 -7.17
C TYR A 94 -19.21 0.49 -7.00
N GLY A 95 -20.15 1.43 -7.20
CA GLY A 95 -21.57 1.22 -6.91
C GLY A 95 -21.87 1.03 -5.41
N VAL A 96 -20.96 1.48 -4.54
CA VAL A 96 -21.08 1.32 -3.09
C VAL A 96 -21.62 2.60 -2.46
N GLU A 97 -22.78 2.49 -1.82
CA GLU A 97 -23.37 3.58 -1.05
C GLU A 97 -22.75 3.63 0.36
N LEU A 98 -22.19 4.79 0.72
CA LEU A 98 -21.60 5.05 2.03
C LEU A 98 -22.23 6.30 2.66
N ASN A 99 -22.56 6.23 3.94
CA ASN A 99 -22.96 7.40 4.70
C ASN A 99 -21.72 8.25 5.03
N PRO A 100 -21.58 9.47 4.46
CA PRO A 100 -20.39 10.29 4.67
C PRO A 100 -20.21 10.75 6.13
N ASN A 101 -21.25 10.68 6.96
CA ASN A 101 -21.19 11.12 8.35
C ASN A 101 -20.72 10.03 9.32
N THR A 102 -20.91 8.76 8.98
CA THR A 102 -20.71 7.65 9.92
C THR A 102 -19.89 6.49 9.38
N GLU A 103 -19.78 6.32 8.06
CA GLU A 103 -19.17 5.13 7.45
C GLU A 103 -17.82 5.43 6.76
N ILE A 104 -17.33 6.66 6.86
CA ILE A 104 -16.07 7.11 6.24
C ILE A 104 -15.21 7.82 7.29
N GLN A 105 -13.95 7.43 7.40
CA GLN A 105 -12.92 8.12 8.17
C GLN A 105 -11.74 8.52 7.27
N PRO A 106 -11.56 9.80 6.96
CA PRO A 106 -10.35 10.30 6.31
C PRO A 106 -9.11 10.05 7.16
N LEU A 107 -7.98 9.75 6.48
CA LEU A 107 -6.71 9.36 7.07
C LEU A 107 -5.56 10.22 6.54
N ILE A 108 -4.52 10.40 7.34
CA ILE A 108 -3.25 11.00 6.90
C ILE A 108 -2.43 9.96 6.11
N GLY A 109 -3.00 9.50 5.00
CA GLY A 109 -2.60 8.33 4.22
C GLY A 109 -3.03 7.01 4.87
N SER A 110 -3.26 5.99 4.05
CA SER A 110 -3.75 4.68 4.54
C SER A 110 -2.79 3.99 5.52
N LYS A 111 -1.49 4.30 5.48
CA LYS A 111 -0.51 3.68 6.39
C LYS A 111 -0.82 3.95 7.88
N GLU A 112 -1.28 5.14 8.25
CA GLU A 112 -1.69 5.39 9.64
C GLU A 112 -2.94 4.60 10.01
N GLY A 113 -3.84 4.36 9.05
CA GLY A 113 -5.03 3.55 9.25
C GLY A 113 -4.71 2.13 9.68
N ILE A 114 -3.59 1.56 9.21
CA ILE A 114 -3.11 0.25 9.67
C ILE A 114 -2.87 0.26 11.19
N LEU A 115 -2.24 1.32 11.69
CA LEU A 115 -2.03 1.51 13.13
C LEU A 115 -3.37 1.62 13.89
N HIS A 116 -4.26 2.48 13.41
CA HIS A 116 -5.53 2.76 14.07
C HIS A 116 -6.44 1.51 14.11
N VAL A 117 -6.54 0.78 13.00
CA VAL A 117 -7.34 -0.44 12.94
C VAL A 117 -6.74 -1.53 13.83
N THR A 118 -5.42 -1.73 13.77
CA THR A 118 -4.79 -2.73 14.65
C THR A 118 -5.01 -2.41 16.12
N LEU A 119 -4.87 -1.14 16.53
CA LEU A 119 -5.14 -0.72 17.91
C LEU A 119 -6.62 -0.86 18.33
N ALA A 120 -7.54 -0.67 17.38
CA ALA A 120 -8.99 -0.72 17.69
C ALA A 120 -9.50 -2.17 17.83
N PHE A 121 -8.88 -3.14 17.14
CA PHE A 121 -9.43 -4.50 17.03
C PHE A 121 -8.55 -5.59 17.64
N VAL A 122 -7.28 -5.33 17.94
CA VAL A 122 -6.32 -6.38 18.36
C VAL A 122 -5.68 -6.04 19.69
N ASN A 123 -5.84 -6.92 20.67
CA ASN A 123 -5.12 -6.83 21.92
C ASN A 123 -3.73 -7.48 21.81
N PRO A 124 -2.75 -7.09 22.66
CA PRO A 124 -1.50 -7.81 22.76
C PRO A 124 -1.71 -9.33 22.98
N GLY A 125 -1.00 -10.15 22.20
CA GLY A 125 -1.13 -11.62 22.23
C GLY A 125 -2.25 -12.19 21.37
N GLU A 126 -3.16 -11.37 20.81
CA GLU A 126 -4.09 -11.83 19.77
C GLU A 126 -3.40 -11.89 18.41
N GLN A 127 -4.02 -12.54 17.43
CA GLN A 127 -3.42 -12.90 16.17
C GLN A 127 -3.96 -12.10 14.99
N VAL A 128 -3.09 -11.86 14.01
CA VAL A 128 -3.39 -11.17 12.76
C VAL A 128 -2.90 -12.02 11.58
N LEU A 129 -3.79 -12.30 10.62
CA LEU A 129 -3.43 -12.92 9.36
C LEU A 129 -2.86 -11.88 8.39
N VAL A 130 -1.68 -12.17 7.82
CA VAL A 130 -0.96 -11.29 6.90
C VAL A 130 -0.56 -12.05 5.64
N PRO A 131 -0.78 -11.50 4.42
CA PRO A 131 -0.44 -12.18 3.18
C PRO A 131 1.08 -12.34 3.01
N ASN A 132 1.48 -13.47 2.44
CA ASN A 132 2.86 -13.77 2.06
C ASN A 132 2.91 -14.19 0.57
N PRO A 133 3.38 -13.33 -0.36
CA PRO A 133 3.97 -12.02 -0.12
C PRO A 133 2.91 -10.94 0.17
N GLY A 134 3.32 -9.86 0.83
CA GLY A 134 2.43 -8.75 1.17
C GLY A 134 3.17 -7.46 1.57
N TYR A 135 2.41 -6.42 1.89
CA TYR A 135 2.98 -5.15 2.32
C TYR A 135 3.59 -5.28 3.73
N PRO A 136 4.91 -5.07 3.90
CA PRO A 136 5.60 -5.35 5.16
C PRO A 136 5.08 -4.57 6.37
N THR A 137 4.38 -3.46 6.16
CA THR A 137 3.83 -2.65 7.25
C THR A 137 2.76 -3.40 8.04
N TYR A 138 1.99 -4.30 7.41
CA TYR A 138 1.02 -5.12 8.15
C TYR A 138 1.70 -5.96 9.24
N THR A 139 2.81 -6.60 8.90
CA THR A 139 3.62 -7.37 9.85
C THR A 139 4.28 -6.49 10.90
N SER A 140 4.96 -5.42 10.48
CA SER A 140 5.78 -4.62 11.41
C SER A 140 4.94 -3.87 12.43
N LEU A 141 3.82 -3.26 12.02
CA LEU A 141 2.93 -2.57 12.96
C LEU A 141 2.23 -3.53 13.90
N SER A 142 1.74 -4.69 13.41
CA SER A 142 1.14 -5.71 14.27
C SER A 142 2.10 -6.16 15.37
N LYS A 143 3.37 -6.44 15.02
CA LYS A 143 4.41 -6.81 16.01
C LYS A 143 4.72 -5.70 17.01
N ILE A 144 4.85 -4.45 16.57
CA ILE A 144 5.08 -3.29 17.47
C ILE A 144 3.94 -3.17 18.50
N LEU A 145 2.71 -3.50 18.08
CA LEU A 145 1.53 -3.43 18.95
C LEU A 145 1.34 -4.68 19.82
N GLY A 146 2.24 -5.65 19.70
CA GLY A 146 2.21 -6.87 20.51
C GLY A 146 1.31 -7.98 19.97
N ALA A 147 0.81 -7.85 18.75
CA ALA A 147 0.05 -8.90 18.09
C ALA A 147 0.98 -10.00 17.54
N GLU A 148 0.49 -11.24 17.53
CA GLU A 148 1.14 -12.36 16.87
C GLU A 148 0.76 -12.39 15.39
N VAL A 149 1.75 -12.40 14.51
CA VAL A 149 1.54 -12.42 13.06
C VAL A 149 1.56 -13.84 12.55
N ILE A 150 0.49 -14.24 11.88
CA ILE A 150 0.38 -15.50 11.16
C ILE A 150 0.32 -15.19 9.65
N ASN A 151 1.26 -15.73 8.90
CA ASN A 151 1.25 -15.60 7.46
C ASN A 151 0.28 -16.60 6.83
N TYR A 152 -0.47 -16.16 5.81
CA TYR A 152 -1.13 -17.04 4.87
C TYR A 152 -0.49 -16.89 3.50
N ASP A 153 -0.28 -18.00 2.81
CA ASP A 153 0.46 -18.02 1.57
C ASP A 153 -0.42 -17.60 0.37
N LEU A 154 0.16 -16.73 -0.44
CA LEU A 154 -0.31 -16.44 -1.79
C LEU A 154 0.69 -17.08 -2.75
N LYS A 155 0.20 -17.84 -3.74
CA LYS A 155 1.04 -18.59 -4.66
C LYS A 155 0.70 -18.28 -6.10
N GLU A 156 1.70 -18.41 -6.97
CA GLU A 156 1.56 -18.17 -8.42
C GLU A 156 0.54 -19.13 -9.04
N GLU A 157 0.58 -20.41 -8.66
CA GLU A 157 -0.34 -21.45 -9.15
C GLU A 157 -1.80 -21.18 -8.78
N ASP A 158 -2.07 -20.45 -7.71
CA ASP A 158 -3.40 -20.04 -7.25
C ASP A 158 -3.78 -18.62 -7.72
N GLY A 159 -3.00 -18.04 -8.65
CA GLY A 159 -3.20 -16.66 -9.13
C GLY A 159 -2.99 -15.60 -8.05
N TRP A 160 -2.22 -15.91 -7.01
CA TRP A 160 -1.95 -15.04 -5.85
C TRP A 160 -3.21 -14.74 -5.03
N MET A 161 -4.17 -15.67 -5.01
CA MET A 161 -5.38 -15.60 -4.18
C MET A 161 -5.21 -16.40 -2.90
N PRO A 162 -5.98 -16.08 -1.82
CA PRO A 162 -5.97 -16.85 -0.58
C PRO A 162 -6.41 -18.29 -0.82
N ASP A 163 -5.66 -19.25 -0.32
CA ASP A 163 -6.05 -20.66 -0.26
C ASP A 163 -7.02 -20.84 0.92
N PHE A 164 -8.31 -20.80 0.64
CA PHE A 164 -9.35 -20.94 1.66
C PHE A 164 -9.37 -22.34 2.31
N GLU A 165 -8.95 -23.40 1.60
CA GLU A 165 -8.87 -24.72 2.19
C GLU A 165 -7.76 -24.81 3.25
N ALA A 166 -6.63 -24.17 2.98
CA ALA A 166 -5.55 -24.05 3.95
C ALA A 166 -5.98 -23.17 5.14
N LEU A 167 -6.63 -22.02 4.89
CA LEU A 167 -7.15 -21.14 5.94
C LEU A 167 -8.17 -21.82 6.85
N GLU A 168 -9.06 -22.67 6.30
CA GLU A 168 -10.05 -23.41 7.09
C GLU A 168 -9.41 -24.43 8.04
N LYS A 169 -8.22 -24.95 7.74
CA LYS A 169 -7.48 -25.91 8.55
C LYS A 169 -6.65 -25.27 9.67
N MET A 170 -6.50 -23.93 9.64
CA MET A 170 -5.74 -23.21 10.66
C MET A 170 -6.53 -23.07 11.96
N ASP A 171 -5.83 -23.03 13.09
CA ASP A 171 -6.42 -22.56 14.35
C ASP A 171 -6.54 -21.02 14.30
N LEU A 172 -7.75 -20.53 14.11
CA LEU A 172 -8.07 -19.12 14.01
C LEU A 172 -8.77 -18.55 15.27
N SER A 173 -8.76 -19.31 16.37
CA SER A 173 -9.47 -18.94 17.60
C SER A 173 -9.03 -17.61 18.22
N ARG A 174 -7.77 -17.22 18.00
CA ARG A 174 -7.20 -15.96 18.48
C ARG A 174 -7.04 -14.90 17.38
N VAL A 175 -7.42 -15.20 16.13
CA VAL A 175 -7.31 -14.25 15.01
C VAL A 175 -8.43 -13.22 15.09
N LYS A 176 -8.05 -11.94 15.01
CA LYS A 176 -8.99 -10.80 15.00
C LYS A 176 -9.09 -10.12 13.65
N LEU A 177 -7.95 -9.97 12.98
CA LEU A 177 -7.86 -9.31 11.68
C LEU A 177 -7.24 -10.23 10.63
N MET A 178 -7.70 -10.07 9.39
CA MET A 178 -7.04 -10.58 8.20
C MET A 178 -6.78 -9.40 7.24
N TRP A 179 -5.53 -9.13 6.97
CA TRP A 179 -5.13 -8.15 5.96
C TRP A 179 -5.20 -8.77 4.57
N THR A 180 -5.86 -8.09 3.66
CA THR A 180 -5.84 -8.35 2.22
C THR A 180 -5.46 -7.09 1.48
N ASN A 181 -4.94 -7.22 0.27
CA ASN A 181 -4.59 -6.08 -0.57
C ASN A 181 -4.86 -6.46 -2.02
N TYR A 182 -5.95 -5.96 -2.58
CA TYR A 182 -6.33 -6.17 -3.97
C TYR A 182 -6.82 -4.88 -4.61
N PRO A 183 -6.28 -4.52 -5.78
CA PRO A 183 -5.18 -5.17 -6.51
C PRO A 183 -3.93 -5.33 -5.66
N ASN A 184 -3.28 -6.52 -5.75
CA ASN A 184 -2.24 -6.91 -4.82
C ASN A 184 -0.89 -6.24 -5.12
N MET A 185 -0.23 -5.78 -4.11
CA MET A 185 1.18 -5.42 -4.12
C MET A 185 1.95 -6.43 -3.24
N PRO A 186 2.93 -7.16 -3.78
CA PRO A 186 3.71 -6.80 -4.98
C PRO A 186 3.24 -7.47 -6.29
N THR A 187 2.33 -8.44 -6.27
CA THR A 187 2.11 -9.40 -7.35
C THR A 187 1.33 -8.86 -8.55
N GLY A 188 0.57 -7.77 -8.38
CA GLY A 188 -0.29 -7.22 -9.43
C GLY A 188 -1.55 -8.05 -9.68
N ALA A 189 -1.85 -9.04 -8.86
CA ALA A 189 -3.08 -9.83 -8.97
C ALA A 189 -4.30 -8.97 -8.62
N ASN A 190 -5.36 -9.11 -9.41
CA ASN A 190 -6.63 -8.41 -9.19
C ASN A 190 -7.66 -9.37 -8.61
N ALA A 191 -8.40 -8.94 -7.59
CA ALA A 191 -9.50 -9.75 -7.06
C ALA A 191 -10.65 -9.83 -8.07
N THR A 192 -11.46 -10.88 -7.94
CA THR A 192 -12.74 -11.01 -8.62
C THR A 192 -13.89 -10.87 -7.62
N PRO A 193 -15.12 -10.61 -8.08
CA PRO A 193 -16.29 -10.59 -7.20
C PRO A 193 -16.40 -11.87 -6.36
N GLU A 194 -16.14 -13.02 -6.94
CA GLU A 194 -16.23 -14.33 -6.28
C GLU A 194 -15.21 -14.47 -5.14
N ILE A 195 -14.00 -13.92 -5.31
CA ILE A 195 -12.98 -13.90 -4.24
C ILE A 195 -13.45 -13.02 -3.09
N TYR A 196 -14.03 -11.86 -3.37
CA TYR A 196 -14.57 -11.00 -2.33
C TYR A 196 -15.76 -11.62 -1.61
N GLU A 197 -16.66 -12.30 -2.32
CA GLU A 197 -17.77 -13.06 -1.72
C GLU A 197 -17.23 -14.14 -0.77
N ARG A 198 -16.23 -14.92 -1.19
CA ARG A 198 -15.59 -15.94 -0.34
C ARG A 198 -14.91 -15.33 0.88
N LEU A 199 -14.24 -14.19 0.74
CA LEU A 199 -13.62 -13.47 1.87
C LEU A 199 -14.66 -13.01 2.89
N VAL A 200 -15.78 -12.43 2.43
CA VAL A 200 -16.89 -11.98 3.29
C VAL A 200 -17.53 -13.17 4.02
N ASP A 201 -17.80 -14.26 3.32
CA ASP A 201 -18.33 -15.48 3.93
C ASP A 201 -17.37 -16.05 4.98
N PHE A 202 -16.08 -16.14 4.66
CA PHE A 202 -15.04 -16.59 5.58
C PHE A 202 -14.97 -15.71 6.84
N ALA A 203 -14.96 -14.37 6.65
CA ALA A 203 -14.94 -13.42 7.76
C ALA A 203 -16.09 -13.63 8.74
N ARG A 204 -17.31 -13.80 8.21
CA ARG A 204 -18.51 -14.02 9.00
C ARG A 204 -18.46 -15.34 9.76
N ARG A 205 -18.12 -16.44 9.09
CA ARG A 205 -18.05 -17.77 9.71
C ARG A 205 -16.99 -17.86 10.79
N LYS A 206 -15.86 -17.19 10.61
CA LYS A 206 -14.73 -17.21 11.56
C LYS A 206 -14.77 -16.08 12.58
N ASN A 207 -15.70 -15.15 12.47
CA ASN A 207 -15.79 -13.95 13.31
C ASN A 207 -14.48 -13.13 13.30
N ILE A 208 -13.95 -12.91 12.10
CA ILE A 208 -12.69 -12.18 11.82
C ILE A 208 -13.03 -10.94 11.02
N VAL A 209 -12.38 -9.82 11.30
CA VAL A 209 -12.50 -8.61 10.48
C VAL A 209 -11.51 -8.68 9.32
N ILE A 210 -11.98 -8.56 8.08
CA ILE A 210 -11.11 -8.42 6.91
C ILE A 210 -10.87 -6.94 6.65
N VAL A 211 -9.60 -6.58 6.47
CA VAL A 211 -9.18 -5.24 6.06
C VAL A 211 -8.56 -5.31 4.67
N ASN A 212 -9.28 -4.82 3.67
CA ASN A 212 -8.80 -4.78 2.30
C ASN A 212 -8.15 -3.42 1.99
N ASP A 213 -6.86 -3.40 1.70
CA ASP A 213 -6.13 -2.20 1.28
C ASP A 213 -6.20 -2.10 -0.25
N ASN A 214 -6.90 -1.07 -0.76
CA ASN A 214 -7.28 -0.94 -2.16
C ASN A 214 -6.75 0.35 -2.83
N PRO A 215 -5.44 0.66 -2.77
CA PRO A 215 -4.91 1.89 -3.35
C PRO A 215 -4.65 1.83 -4.86
N TYR A 216 -4.68 0.63 -5.47
CA TYR A 216 -4.24 0.40 -6.86
C TYR A 216 -5.39 0.19 -7.85
N SER A 217 -6.65 0.29 -7.42
CA SER A 217 -7.85 -0.03 -8.23
C SER A 217 -7.90 0.63 -9.60
N PHE A 218 -7.29 1.81 -9.75
CA PHE A 218 -7.39 2.62 -10.98
C PHE A 218 -6.12 2.58 -11.84
N THR A 219 -5.10 1.83 -11.42
CA THR A 219 -3.84 1.79 -12.17
C THR A 219 -3.79 0.53 -13.03
N LEU A 220 -3.84 0.71 -14.36
CA LEU A 220 -3.83 -0.38 -15.35
C LEU A 220 -4.91 -1.43 -15.08
N ASN A 221 -6.06 -1.01 -14.59
CA ASN A 221 -7.19 -1.85 -14.24
C ASN A 221 -8.49 -1.28 -14.81
N ASP A 222 -9.08 -2.00 -15.76
CA ASP A 222 -10.28 -1.56 -16.45
C ASP A 222 -11.58 -1.79 -15.65
N LYS A 223 -11.49 -2.60 -14.59
CA LYS A 223 -12.64 -2.99 -13.77
C LYS A 223 -12.33 -2.83 -12.28
N PRO A 224 -12.29 -1.59 -11.76
CA PRO A 224 -12.12 -1.36 -10.34
C PRO A 224 -13.31 -1.95 -9.56
N ILE A 225 -13.02 -2.71 -8.51
CA ILE A 225 -14.03 -3.29 -7.61
C ILE A 225 -13.66 -3.04 -6.15
N SER A 226 -14.66 -3.02 -5.29
CA SER A 226 -14.52 -2.86 -3.84
C SER A 226 -15.05 -4.11 -3.12
N ILE A 227 -14.40 -4.53 -2.04
CA ILE A 227 -14.94 -5.60 -1.19
C ILE A 227 -16.28 -5.18 -0.57
N LEU A 228 -16.49 -3.88 -0.35
CA LEU A 228 -17.74 -3.35 0.21
C LEU A 228 -18.92 -3.44 -0.77
N SER A 229 -18.70 -3.79 -2.04
CA SER A 229 -19.79 -4.08 -2.98
C SER A 229 -20.48 -5.43 -2.73
N VAL A 230 -19.84 -6.31 -1.97
CA VAL A 230 -20.45 -7.59 -1.58
C VAL A 230 -21.53 -7.35 -0.54
N PRO A 231 -22.76 -7.91 -0.72
CA PRO A 231 -23.85 -7.74 0.25
C PRO A 231 -23.44 -8.16 1.66
N GLY A 232 -23.60 -7.23 2.62
CA GLY A 232 -23.25 -7.43 4.03
C GLY A 232 -21.75 -7.38 4.34
N ALA A 233 -20.91 -7.01 3.40
CA ALA A 233 -19.48 -6.86 3.67
C ALA A 233 -19.19 -5.83 4.77
N LYS A 234 -19.96 -4.75 4.86
CA LYS A 234 -19.79 -3.74 5.91
C LYS A 234 -19.87 -4.29 7.33
N ASP A 235 -20.54 -5.44 7.54
CA ASP A 235 -20.67 -6.04 8.88
C ASP A 235 -19.34 -6.63 9.40
N CYS A 236 -18.41 -6.98 8.49
CA CYS A 236 -17.17 -7.68 8.84
C CYS A 236 -15.95 -7.22 8.05
N CYS A 237 -16.07 -6.22 7.18
CA CYS A 237 -14.97 -5.72 6.38
C CYS A 237 -14.73 -4.23 6.58
N ILE A 238 -13.47 -3.85 6.50
CA ILE A 238 -12.98 -2.47 6.40
C ILE A 238 -12.24 -2.37 5.07
N GLU A 239 -12.49 -1.34 4.28
CA GLU A 239 -11.69 -1.07 3.10
C GLU A 239 -10.93 0.23 3.25
N PHE A 240 -9.63 0.20 2.91
CA PHE A 240 -8.79 1.38 2.78
C PHE A 240 -8.73 1.81 1.32
N ASN A 241 -8.67 3.11 1.12
CA ASN A 241 -8.29 3.69 -0.16
C ASN A 241 -7.33 4.86 0.04
N SER A 242 -6.57 5.18 -1.00
CA SER A 242 -5.53 6.21 -0.91
C SER A 242 -5.44 7.01 -2.20
N MET A 243 -5.41 8.33 -2.07
CA MET A 243 -5.20 9.24 -3.19
C MET A 243 -3.73 9.29 -3.64
N SER A 244 -2.83 8.64 -2.88
CA SER A 244 -1.41 8.59 -3.20
C SER A 244 -1.11 7.99 -4.57
N LYS A 245 -1.95 7.06 -5.05
CA LYS A 245 -1.72 6.31 -6.29
C LYS A 245 -2.64 6.79 -7.41
N SER A 246 -3.95 6.71 -7.19
CA SER A 246 -4.97 7.05 -8.19
C SER A 246 -4.99 8.54 -8.59
N HIS A 247 -4.55 9.42 -7.70
CA HIS A 247 -4.60 10.88 -7.91
C HIS A 247 -3.22 11.55 -7.88
N ASN A 248 -2.13 10.76 -7.95
CA ASN A 248 -0.75 11.27 -7.94
C ASN A 248 -0.42 12.16 -6.73
N MET A 249 -0.93 11.82 -5.54
CA MET A 249 -0.82 12.63 -4.32
C MET A 249 -0.04 11.93 -3.18
N PRO A 250 1.11 11.23 -3.44
CA PRO A 250 1.79 10.46 -2.40
C PRO A 250 2.32 11.36 -1.27
N GLY A 251 2.81 12.55 -1.58
CA GLY A 251 3.34 13.53 -0.62
C GLY A 251 2.26 14.24 0.20
N TRP A 252 1.01 14.25 -0.27
CA TRP A 252 -0.10 14.96 0.38
C TRP A 252 -0.66 14.22 1.58
N ARG A 253 -0.40 12.93 1.69
CA ARG A 253 -0.81 12.08 2.80
C ARG A 253 -2.32 12.05 3.02
N ILE A 254 -3.09 11.74 1.96
CA ILE A 254 -4.54 11.64 2.03
C ILE A 254 -5.00 10.24 1.64
N GLY A 255 -5.80 9.65 2.49
CA GLY A 255 -6.50 8.39 2.29
C GLY A 255 -7.78 8.35 3.10
N MET A 256 -8.42 7.21 3.12
CA MET A 256 -9.62 6.98 3.90
C MET A 256 -9.75 5.51 4.26
N LEU A 257 -10.56 5.22 5.25
CA LEU A 257 -11.19 3.91 5.43
C LEU A 257 -12.71 4.04 5.42
N ALA A 258 -13.36 2.97 4.98
CA ALA A 258 -14.81 2.83 5.00
C ALA A 258 -15.21 1.49 5.63
N SER A 259 -16.30 1.51 6.39
CA SER A 259 -16.92 0.35 7.01
C SER A 259 -18.29 0.73 7.58
N ASN A 260 -18.89 -0.15 8.40
CA ASN A 260 -20.08 0.24 9.19
C ASN A 260 -19.74 1.34 10.21
N ALA A 261 -20.79 2.02 10.69
CA ALA A 261 -20.66 3.15 11.60
C ALA A 261 -20.00 2.79 12.95
N GLU A 262 -20.20 1.59 13.44
CA GLU A 262 -19.66 1.14 14.73
C GLU A 262 -18.14 0.95 14.65
N PHE A 263 -17.64 0.27 13.59
CA PHE A 263 -16.21 0.08 13.35
C PHE A 263 -15.50 1.42 13.15
N VAL A 264 -16.09 2.31 12.34
CA VAL A 264 -15.56 3.66 12.13
C VAL A 264 -15.48 4.43 13.45
N GLN A 265 -16.48 4.32 14.32
CA GLN A 265 -16.47 4.97 15.64
C GLN A 265 -15.35 4.43 16.55
N TRP A 266 -15.10 3.11 16.56
CA TRP A 266 -14.02 2.52 17.37
C TRP A 266 -12.65 3.01 16.87
N ILE A 267 -12.46 3.04 15.56
CA ILE A 267 -11.22 3.53 14.95
C ILE A 267 -11.04 5.03 15.23
N LEU A 268 -12.11 5.82 15.17
CA LEU A 268 -12.06 7.25 15.48
C LEU A 268 -11.64 7.51 16.94
N LYS A 269 -12.05 6.67 17.90
CA LYS A 269 -11.59 6.76 19.29
C LYS A 269 -10.07 6.65 19.39
N VAL A 270 -9.45 5.76 18.61
CA VAL A 270 -7.99 5.66 18.54
C VAL A 270 -7.39 6.89 17.87
N LYS A 271 -7.87 7.23 16.66
CA LYS A 271 -7.34 8.32 15.84
C LYS A 271 -7.36 9.65 16.59
N SER A 272 -8.44 9.99 17.26
CA SER A 272 -8.60 11.27 17.98
C SER A 272 -7.64 11.45 19.17
N ASN A 273 -6.94 10.38 19.59
CA ASN A 273 -5.88 10.44 20.60
C ASN A 273 -4.47 10.47 19.98
N ILE A 274 -4.33 10.42 18.66
CA ILE A 274 -3.05 10.34 17.96
C ILE A 274 -2.81 11.60 17.13
N ASP A 275 -3.82 12.12 16.43
CA ASP A 275 -3.70 13.31 15.58
C ASP A 275 -4.90 14.28 15.75
N SER A 276 -4.82 15.45 15.12
CA SER A 276 -5.79 16.54 15.24
C SER A 276 -6.46 16.93 13.92
N GLY A 277 -6.54 16.04 12.97
CA GLY A 277 -7.12 16.29 11.65
C GLY A 277 -6.13 16.94 10.67
N MET A 278 -6.51 16.92 9.39
CA MET A 278 -5.67 17.43 8.29
C MET A 278 -5.94 18.91 8.01
N PHE A 279 -4.94 19.60 7.48
CA PHE A 279 -5.07 20.98 7.02
C PHE A 279 -6.26 21.17 6.06
N ARG A 280 -7.11 22.19 6.32
CA ARG A 280 -8.38 22.40 5.60
C ARG A 280 -8.19 22.52 4.09
N ALA A 281 -7.24 23.36 3.64
CA ALA A 281 -7.00 23.57 2.21
C ALA A 281 -6.64 22.27 1.48
N MET A 282 -5.90 21.39 2.13
CA MET A 282 -5.53 20.08 1.59
C MET A 282 -6.74 19.16 1.47
N GLN A 283 -7.64 19.19 2.45
CA GLN A 283 -8.88 18.41 2.40
C GLN A 283 -9.82 18.88 1.29
N LEU A 284 -9.93 20.20 1.07
CA LEU A 284 -10.73 20.76 -0.03
C LEU A 284 -10.15 20.40 -1.39
N ALA A 285 -8.82 20.47 -1.55
CA ALA A 285 -8.16 20.05 -2.78
C ALA A 285 -8.35 18.54 -3.05
N ALA A 286 -8.34 17.72 -2.01
CA ALA A 286 -8.64 16.29 -2.13
C ALA A 286 -10.10 16.06 -2.56
N ALA A 287 -11.06 16.83 -2.02
CA ALA A 287 -12.45 16.75 -2.46
C ALA A 287 -12.57 17.08 -3.95
N THR A 288 -11.88 18.12 -4.43
CA THR A 288 -11.80 18.45 -5.86
C THR A 288 -11.20 17.31 -6.68
N ALA A 289 -10.10 16.71 -6.21
CA ALA A 289 -9.47 15.58 -6.92
C ALA A 289 -10.40 14.37 -7.05
N LEU A 290 -11.27 14.10 -6.07
CA LEU A 290 -12.25 13.01 -6.10
C LEU A 290 -13.38 13.23 -7.13
N GLU A 291 -13.53 14.44 -7.69
CA GLU A 291 -14.44 14.72 -8.79
C GLU A 291 -13.89 14.29 -10.14
N ALA A 292 -12.65 13.83 -10.21
CA ALA A 292 -12.00 13.39 -11.43
C ALA A 292 -12.85 12.37 -12.20
N GLU A 293 -12.95 12.60 -13.52
CA GLU A 293 -13.68 11.74 -14.46
C GLU A 293 -12.77 10.68 -15.07
N ALA A 294 -13.33 9.82 -15.92
CA ALA A 294 -12.62 8.70 -16.54
C ALA A 294 -11.33 9.13 -17.28
N ASP A 295 -11.36 10.28 -17.93
CA ASP A 295 -10.24 10.81 -18.71
C ASP A 295 -8.98 11.04 -17.86
N TRP A 296 -9.14 11.40 -16.60
CA TRP A 296 -8.01 11.53 -15.66
C TRP A 296 -7.28 10.20 -15.47
N TYR A 297 -8.03 9.13 -15.19
CA TYR A 297 -7.46 7.81 -14.96
C TYR A 297 -6.89 7.23 -16.24
N GLU A 298 -7.56 7.44 -17.36
CA GLU A 298 -7.10 6.98 -18.67
C GLU A 298 -5.80 7.68 -19.10
N GLY A 299 -5.71 9.00 -18.92
CA GLY A 299 -4.48 9.74 -19.20
C GLY A 299 -3.28 9.29 -18.38
N ASN A 300 -3.50 8.94 -17.08
CA ASN A 300 -2.47 8.35 -16.25
C ASN A 300 -2.11 6.93 -16.72
N ASN A 301 -3.11 6.12 -17.07
CA ASN A 301 -2.93 4.74 -17.51
C ASN A 301 -2.20 4.64 -18.86
N GLU A 302 -2.35 5.60 -19.75
CA GLU A 302 -1.58 5.67 -20.99
C GLU A 302 -0.06 5.74 -20.71
N ASN A 303 0.35 6.61 -19.77
CA ASN A 303 1.74 6.68 -19.33
C ASN A 303 2.19 5.35 -18.70
N TYR A 304 1.36 4.75 -17.85
CA TYR A 304 1.70 3.47 -17.21
C TYR A 304 1.77 2.31 -18.20
N ARG A 305 0.97 2.30 -19.28
CA ARG A 305 1.09 1.29 -20.35
C ARG A 305 2.43 1.34 -21.07
N ASN A 306 2.89 2.56 -21.43
CA ASN A 306 4.20 2.75 -22.06
C ASN A 306 5.34 2.27 -21.13
N ARG A 307 5.26 2.66 -19.85
CA ARG A 307 6.23 2.24 -18.84
C ARG A 307 6.22 0.74 -18.57
N ARG A 308 5.04 0.13 -18.57
CA ARG A 308 4.88 -1.32 -18.43
C ARG A 308 5.53 -2.06 -19.59
N HIS A 309 5.41 -1.55 -20.81
CA HIS A 309 6.12 -2.12 -21.97
C HIS A 309 7.63 -2.11 -21.76
N LEU A 310 8.22 -0.98 -21.40
CA LEU A 310 9.66 -0.85 -21.13
C LEU A 310 10.14 -1.74 -19.97
N ALA A 311 9.37 -1.78 -18.88
CA ALA A 311 9.65 -2.64 -17.74
C ALA A 311 9.53 -4.13 -18.12
N GLY A 312 8.60 -4.49 -19.00
CA GLY A 312 8.47 -5.85 -19.56
C GLY A 312 9.71 -6.25 -20.38
N GLU A 313 10.27 -5.34 -21.18
CA GLU A 313 11.53 -5.58 -21.91
C GLU A 313 12.71 -5.75 -20.94
N ILE A 314 12.74 -5.02 -19.81
CA ILE A 314 13.73 -5.25 -18.74
C ILE A 314 13.57 -6.66 -18.17
N MET A 315 12.34 -7.08 -17.84
CA MET A 315 12.06 -8.45 -17.35
C MET A 315 12.58 -9.51 -18.32
N LYS A 316 12.26 -9.38 -19.60
CA LYS A 316 12.70 -10.31 -20.65
C LYS A 316 14.24 -10.33 -20.78
N THR A 317 14.89 -9.17 -20.75
CA THR A 317 16.35 -9.06 -20.82
C THR A 317 17.05 -9.76 -19.66
N LEU A 318 16.43 -9.72 -18.46
CA LEU A 318 16.91 -10.43 -17.28
C LEU A 318 16.51 -11.93 -17.25
N GLY A 319 15.81 -12.41 -18.29
CA GLY A 319 15.30 -13.79 -18.35
C GLY A 319 14.16 -14.09 -17.38
N CYS A 320 13.52 -13.05 -16.84
CA CYS A 320 12.38 -13.21 -15.91
C CYS A 320 11.07 -13.45 -16.66
N THR A 321 10.21 -14.25 -16.05
CA THR A 321 8.83 -14.47 -16.53
C THR A 321 7.84 -13.69 -15.66
N TYR A 322 6.78 -13.18 -16.24
CA TYR A 322 5.73 -12.45 -15.52
C TYR A 322 4.36 -12.61 -16.23
N ASP A 323 3.28 -12.44 -15.48
CA ASP A 323 1.93 -12.41 -16.05
C ASP A 323 1.65 -11.01 -16.64
N GLU A 324 1.32 -10.95 -17.93
CA GLU A 324 0.99 -9.70 -18.64
C GLU A 324 -0.33 -9.07 -18.19
N LYS A 325 -1.18 -9.83 -17.47
CA LYS A 325 -2.46 -9.36 -16.94
C LYS A 325 -2.36 -8.65 -15.59
N GLN A 326 -1.15 -8.54 -15.02
CA GLN A 326 -0.93 -7.80 -13.78
C GLN A 326 -1.46 -6.37 -13.88
N VAL A 327 -2.09 -5.91 -12.81
CA VAL A 327 -2.58 -4.53 -12.65
C VAL A 327 -1.77 -3.77 -11.60
N GLY A 328 -2.05 -2.48 -11.43
CA GLY A 328 -1.27 -1.65 -10.51
C GLY A 328 0.00 -1.09 -11.15
N MET A 329 0.84 -0.50 -10.34
CA MET A 329 2.01 0.28 -10.80
C MET A 329 3.34 -0.47 -10.64
N PHE A 330 3.29 -1.80 -10.60
CA PHE A 330 4.48 -2.65 -10.48
C PHE A 330 4.39 -3.81 -11.46
N LEU A 331 5.56 -4.29 -11.91
CA LEU A 331 5.69 -5.62 -12.49
C LEU A 331 6.37 -6.54 -11.48
N TRP A 332 5.80 -7.72 -11.31
CA TRP A 332 6.30 -8.80 -10.48
C TRP A 332 6.70 -9.95 -11.36
N GLY A 333 7.99 -10.28 -11.40
CA GLY A 333 8.55 -11.28 -12.30
C GLY A 333 9.38 -12.31 -11.56
N LYS A 334 9.26 -13.57 -11.99
CA LYS A 334 10.00 -14.71 -11.48
C LYS A 334 11.36 -14.76 -12.16
N ILE A 335 12.42 -14.86 -11.39
CA ILE A 335 13.79 -14.98 -11.92
C ILE A 335 14.01 -16.35 -12.53
N PRO A 336 14.90 -16.46 -13.55
CA PRO A 336 15.18 -17.74 -14.20
C PRO A 336 15.78 -18.76 -13.23
N ALA A 337 15.55 -20.05 -13.51
CA ALA A 337 16.07 -21.14 -12.66
C ALA A 337 17.60 -21.17 -12.62
N SER A 338 18.28 -20.63 -13.63
CA SER A 338 19.74 -20.49 -13.69
C SER A 338 20.31 -19.50 -12.69
N CYS A 339 19.54 -18.52 -12.21
CA CYS A 339 19.99 -17.64 -11.14
C CYS A 339 19.93 -18.38 -9.80
N LYS A 340 21.01 -18.29 -9.03
CA LYS A 340 21.12 -18.86 -7.70
C LYS A 340 19.99 -18.38 -6.80
N ASP A 341 19.89 -17.06 -6.62
CA ASP A 341 18.87 -16.40 -5.82
C ASP A 341 18.58 -14.98 -6.37
N VAL A 342 17.54 -14.35 -5.82
CA VAL A 342 17.12 -13.03 -6.27
C VAL A 342 18.07 -11.92 -5.83
N GLU A 343 18.77 -12.09 -4.71
CA GLU A 343 19.73 -11.09 -4.22
C GLU A 343 20.92 -10.98 -5.14
N GLU A 344 21.50 -12.11 -5.57
CA GLU A 344 22.58 -12.14 -6.56
C GLU A 344 22.21 -11.37 -7.84
N LEU A 345 20.99 -11.59 -8.37
CA LEU A 345 20.52 -10.90 -9.55
C LEU A 345 20.38 -9.40 -9.33
N THR A 346 19.73 -8.99 -8.25
CA THR A 346 19.48 -7.56 -7.97
C THR A 346 20.74 -6.81 -7.60
N GLU A 347 21.70 -7.43 -6.91
CA GLU A 347 23.03 -6.85 -6.63
C GLU A 347 23.85 -6.69 -7.92
N LYS A 348 23.86 -7.70 -8.79
CA LYS A 348 24.51 -7.59 -10.10
C LYS A 348 23.96 -6.40 -10.89
N VAL A 349 22.64 -6.30 -11.01
CA VAL A 349 21.98 -5.19 -11.72
C VAL A 349 22.30 -3.82 -11.08
N LEU A 350 22.34 -3.74 -9.75
CA LEU A 350 22.67 -2.51 -9.03
C LEU A 350 24.10 -2.06 -9.30
N HIS A 351 25.06 -2.98 -9.18
CA HIS A 351 26.47 -2.59 -9.22
C HIS A 351 27.03 -2.51 -10.65
N GLU A 352 26.59 -3.36 -11.57
CA GLU A 352 27.11 -3.39 -12.95
C GLU A 352 26.29 -2.47 -13.88
N ALA A 353 24.95 -2.51 -13.82
CA ALA A 353 24.09 -1.65 -14.64
C ALA A 353 23.72 -0.31 -13.96
N ARG A 354 24.00 -0.15 -12.66
CA ARG A 354 23.57 1.01 -11.87
C ARG A 354 22.06 1.23 -11.93
N VAL A 355 21.32 0.15 -11.79
CA VAL A 355 19.85 0.14 -11.74
C VAL A 355 19.40 -0.59 -10.50
N PHE A 356 18.63 0.08 -9.64
CA PHE A 356 18.08 -0.55 -8.44
C PHE A 356 16.71 -1.16 -8.74
N ILE A 357 16.62 -2.49 -8.60
CA ILE A 357 15.39 -3.29 -8.69
C ILE A 357 15.11 -3.92 -7.33
N THR A 358 13.85 -4.03 -6.95
CA THR A 358 13.47 -4.55 -5.63
C THR A 358 13.47 -6.08 -5.61
N PRO A 359 14.26 -6.73 -4.73
CA PRO A 359 14.16 -8.19 -4.53
C PRO A 359 12.87 -8.54 -3.81
N GLY A 360 12.22 -9.64 -4.25
CA GLY A 360 10.88 -9.99 -3.79
C GLY A 360 10.82 -10.54 -2.37
N PHE A 361 11.90 -11.06 -1.80
CA PHE A 361 11.92 -11.57 -0.42
C PHE A 361 11.57 -10.50 0.62
N ILE A 362 11.70 -9.22 0.31
CA ILE A 362 11.32 -8.14 1.22
C ILE A 362 9.81 -8.09 1.49
N PHE A 363 9.01 -8.72 0.63
CA PHE A 363 7.55 -8.82 0.77
C PHE A 363 7.11 -10.12 1.45
N GLY A 364 8.04 -11.05 1.70
CA GLY A 364 7.79 -12.33 2.33
C GLY A 364 8.54 -13.47 1.64
N SER A 365 8.55 -14.64 2.27
CA SER A 365 9.32 -15.81 1.81
C SER A 365 8.88 -16.30 0.43
N ASN A 366 7.58 -16.20 0.08
CA ASN A 366 7.08 -16.60 -1.24
C ASN A 366 7.53 -15.64 -2.36
N GLY A 367 8.14 -14.51 -2.00
CA GLY A 367 8.81 -13.60 -2.92
C GLY A 367 10.27 -13.94 -3.23
N ALA A 368 10.85 -14.99 -2.62
CA ALA A 368 12.29 -15.30 -2.70
C ALA A 368 12.82 -15.56 -4.11
N ARG A 369 11.94 -15.91 -5.06
CA ARG A 369 12.29 -16.15 -6.47
C ARG A 369 11.78 -15.07 -7.42
N TYR A 370 11.43 -13.86 -6.90
CA TYR A 370 10.82 -12.81 -7.69
C TYR A 370 11.54 -11.48 -7.53
N ILE A 371 11.42 -10.64 -8.56
CA ILE A 371 11.78 -9.22 -8.52
C ILE A 371 10.55 -8.35 -8.74
N ARG A 372 10.58 -7.12 -8.24
CA ARG A 372 9.54 -6.13 -8.49
C ARG A 372 10.14 -4.90 -9.16
N ILE A 373 9.60 -4.50 -10.31
CA ILE A 373 9.93 -3.25 -11.02
C ILE A 373 8.78 -2.27 -10.83
N SER A 374 9.10 -1.05 -10.40
CA SER A 374 8.14 0.06 -10.30
C SER A 374 7.98 0.78 -11.63
N LEU A 375 6.74 1.09 -11.99
CA LEU A 375 6.39 1.92 -13.15
C LEU A 375 6.38 3.43 -12.80
N CYS A 376 6.76 3.80 -11.58
CA CYS A 376 6.80 5.19 -11.12
C CYS A 376 8.15 5.86 -11.46
N CYS A 377 8.59 5.72 -12.70
CA CYS A 377 9.82 6.29 -13.22
C CYS A 377 9.55 6.80 -14.64
N LYS A 378 10.15 7.93 -15.00
CA LYS A 378 9.96 8.53 -16.33
C LYS A 378 10.38 7.57 -17.45
N ASP A 379 9.69 7.60 -18.57
CA ASP A 379 9.90 6.72 -19.72
C ASP A 379 11.35 6.73 -20.22
N ASN A 380 11.99 7.90 -20.29
CA ASN A 380 13.39 8.04 -20.68
C ASN A 380 14.37 7.34 -19.71
N LYS A 381 14.06 7.37 -18.40
CA LYS A 381 14.87 6.67 -17.39
C LYS A 381 14.66 5.16 -17.42
N LEU A 382 13.44 4.69 -17.69
CA LEU A 382 13.19 3.27 -17.94
C LEU A 382 13.90 2.77 -19.19
N ALA A 383 13.86 3.53 -20.29
CA ALA A 383 14.60 3.20 -21.51
C ALA A 383 16.11 3.18 -21.27
N GLU A 384 16.65 4.16 -20.53
CA GLU A 384 18.07 4.19 -20.14
C GLU A 384 18.44 2.97 -19.28
N ALA A 385 17.60 2.60 -18.30
CA ALA A 385 17.81 1.43 -17.46
C ALA A 385 17.85 0.14 -18.30
N LEU A 386 16.96 -0.01 -19.28
CA LEU A 386 16.94 -1.13 -20.22
C LEU A 386 18.27 -1.22 -21.00
N GLU A 387 18.75 -0.10 -21.55
CA GLU A 387 20.01 -0.09 -22.29
C GLU A 387 21.24 -0.38 -21.41
N ARG A 388 21.21 0.04 -20.14
CA ARG A 388 22.27 -0.31 -19.18
C ARG A 388 22.26 -1.81 -18.85
N ILE A 389 21.07 -2.39 -18.65
CA ILE A 389 20.88 -3.81 -18.32
C ILE A 389 21.27 -4.73 -19.49
N LYS A 390 21.06 -4.33 -20.76
CA LYS A 390 21.49 -5.10 -21.94
C LYS A 390 23.01 -5.28 -22.05
N ARG A 391 23.79 -4.52 -21.29
CA ARG A 391 25.26 -4.54 -21.37
C ARG A 391 25.94 -5.44 -20.35
N ILE A 392 25.18 -6.05 -19.46
CA ILE A 392 25.68 -6.90 -18.35
C ILE A 392 25.28 -8.43 -18.54
#